data_6b56bb7949b1855cba65d92b33a7fed2
#
_entry.id   6b56bb7949b1855cba65d92b33a7fed2
#
_cell.length_a   1.000
_cell.length_b   1.000
_cell.length_c   1.000
_cell.angle_alpha   90.00
_cell.angle_beta   90.00
_cell.angle_gamma   90.00
#
_symmetry.space_group_name_H-M   'P 1'
#
loop_
_entity.id
_entity.type
_entity.pdbx_description
1 polymer ?
#
loop_
_entity_poly.entity_id
_entity_poly.type
_entity_poly.pdbx_seq_one_letter_code
_entity_poly.pdbx_strand_id
1 'polypeptide(L)'
;MNILDDKGVRKKRMVSSQAKYELIQEVGRGSYGVVYEAAVRQTGARVAVKKIRCHSPENVELALREFWALSSIQSQHPNVIHLEECILQRDGLAQRMSHGSSSSLYLELVETSLKGEITFDPHCAYYLWFVMDFCDGGDMNAYLLSRKPSRKTNTSFMLQLGSALAFLHRNQIIHRDLKPDNILISQGRTPAGSPRTHPEGLNPEEPASVNKCFLSTACGTDFYMAPEVWEGHYTAKADIFALGVIIWAMVERITFVDVETQKELLGSYVQQGEDIVPLGEALLENPKMELHIPARKKSMNAGMKQLIREMLSANPQERPDAVELELRLVRIACRELDWDT
;
A
#
# COMPACT_ATOMS: atom_id res chain seq x y z
N MET A 1 25.99 33.11 57.95
CA MET A 1 26.98 32.05 58.07
C MET A 1 26.64 30.97 57.07
N ASN A 2 27.41 30.92 56.05
CA ASN A 2 27.20 30.09 54.88
C ASN A 2 27.25 28.61 55.18
N ILE A 3 26.25 27.89 54.71
CA ILE A 3 26.47 26.49 54.39
C ILE A 3 25.98 26.33 52.93
N LEU A 4 26.87 26.71 52.06
CA LEU A 4 26.89 26.22 50.69
C LEU A 4 27.52 24.85 50.72
N ASP A 5 26.69 23.83 50.77
CA ASP A 5 27.16 22.51 50.43
C ASP A 5 26.86 22.28 48.97
N ASP A 6 27.88 22.69 48.21
CA ASP A 6 27.98 22.58 46.76
C ASP A 6 28.32 21.14 46.39
N LYS A 7 27.41 20.24 46.59
CA LYS A 7 27.43 18.87 46.02
C LYS A 7 26.05 18.40 45.59
N GLY A 8 25.23 19.30 45.17
CA GLY A 8 24.05 19.00 44.39
C GLY A 8 24.41 18.64 42.96
N VAL A 9 25.27 17.63 42.74
CA VAL A 9 25.31 16.90 41.48
C VAL A 9 23.90 16.30 41.33
N ARG A 10 23.03 17.05 40.67
CA ARG A 10 21.85 16.48 40.05
C ARG A 10 22.37 15.35 39.16
N LYS A 11 22.35 14.14 39.71
CA LYS A 11 22.27 12.93 38.91
C LYS A 11 21.07 13.17 37.99
N LYS A 12 21.33 13.74 36.79
CA LYS A 12 20.45 13.52 35.68
C LYS A 12 20.24 12.01 35.70
N ARG A 13 19.07 11.58 36.13
CA ARG A 13 18.59 10.27 35.78
C ARG A 13 18.80 10.22 34.29
N MET A 14 19.83 9.56 33.84
CA MET A 14 19.87 9.00 32.51
C MET A 14 18.66 8.07 32.50
N VAL A 15 17.52 8.61 32.11
CA VAL A 15 16.45 7.80 31.60
C VAL A 15 17.13 7.09 30.45
N SER A 16 17.51 5.85 30.68
CA SER A 16 17.88 4.93 29.63
C SER A 16 16.71 5.00 28.65
N SER A 17 16.83 5.79 27.61
CA SER A 17 15.84 5.88 26.56
C SER A 17 15.96 4.60 25.76
N GLN A 18 15.41 3.51 26.32
CA GLN A 18 15.21 2.31 25.52
C GLN A 18 14.35 2.75 24.35
N ALA A 19 14.84 2.46 23.15
CA ALA A 19 14.11 2.76 21.95
C ALA A 19 12.66 2.20 22.06
N LYS A 20 11.67 3.00 21.68
CA LYS A 20 10.25 2.63 21.77
C LYS A 20 9.93 1.35 20.99
N TYR A 21 10.63 1.15 19.89
CA TYR A 21 10.47 0.02 18.97
C TYR A 21 11.70 -0.87 18.99
N GLU A 22 11.47 -2.16 18.92
CA GLU A 22 12.47 -3.20 18.72
C GLU A 22 12.32 -3.81 17.33
N LEU A 23 13.32 -3.63 16.49
CA LEU A 23 13.35 -4.22 15.16
C LEU A 23 13.59 -5.74 15.30
N ILE A 24 12.72 -6.54 14.70
CA ILE A 24 12.77 -8.01 14.77
C ILE A 24 13.47 -8.58 13.54
N GLN A 25 12.94 -8.26 12.35
CA GLN A 25 13.51 -8.75 11.09
C GLN A 25 13.17 -7.84 9.92
N GLU A 26 13.96 -7.90 8.88
CA GLU A 26 13.63 -7.28 7.60
C GLU A 26 12.55 -8.12 6.91
N VAL A 27 11.47 -7.46 6.47
CA VAL A 27 10.35 -8.11 5.78
C VAL A 27 10.17 -7.65 4.34
N GLY A 28 10.86 -6.59 3.96
CA GLY A 28 10.84 -6.08 2.59
C GLY A 28 11.92 -5.05 2.33
N ARG A 29 12.40 -5.02 1.08
CA ARG A 29 13.38 -4.04 0.62
C ARG A 29 12.97 -3.55 -0.75
N GLY A 30 12.82 -2.24 -0.89
CA GLY A 30 12.54 -1.56 -2.15
C GLY A 30 13.65 -0.57 -2.52
N SER A 31 13.50 0.08 -3.65
CA SER A 31 14.47 1.05 -4.19
C SER A 31 14.74 2.22 -3.25
N TYR A 32 13.78 2.59 -2.41
CA TYR A 32 13.84 3.80 -1.57
C TYR A 32 13.91 3.51 -0.08
N GLY A 33 13.84 2.25 0.35
CA GLY A 33 13.87 1.96 1.76
C GLY A 33 13.74 0.49 2.12
N VAL A 34 13.81 0.25 3.42
CA VAL A 34 13.73 -1.09 4.00
C VAL A 34 12.57 -1.11 4.99
N VAL A 35 11.76 -2.17 4.93
CA VAL A 35 10.66 -2.40 5.86
C VAL A 35 11.05 -3.50 6.84
N TYR A 36 10.85 -3.21 8.11
CA TYR A 36 11.10 -4.13 9.21
C TYR A 36 9.79 -4.50 9.90
N GLU A 37 9.68 -5.74 10.32
CA GLU A 37 8.81 -6.11 11.42
C GLU A 37 9.44 -5.61 12.71
N ALA A 38 8.64 -4.99 13.55
CA ALA A 38 9.08 -4.48 14.84
C ALA A 38 8.02 -4.73 15.93
N ALA A 39 8.43 -4.65 17.18
CA ALA A 39 7.55 -4.68 18.33
C ALA A 39 7.62 -3.38 19.11
N VAL A 40 6.48 -2.90 19.59
CA VAL A 40 6.41 -1.83 20.58
C VAL A 40 6.85 -2.40 21.93
N ARG A 41 7.98 -1.96 22.48
CA ARG A 41 8.57 -2.57 23.69
C ARG A 41 7.65 -2.60 24.91
N GLN A 42 6.78 -1.60 25.06
CA GLN A 42 5.87 -1.51 26.22
C GLN A 42 4.70 -2.48 26.14
N THR A 43 4.19 -2.74 24.94
CA THR A 43 2.95 -3.50 24.74
C THR A 43 3.17 -4.85 24.06
N GLY A 44 4.31 -5.05 23.42
CA GLY A 44 4.56 -6.21 22.55
C GLY A 44 3.77 -6.18 21.25
N ALA A 45 3.04 -5.08 20.96
CA ALA A 45 2.28 -4.94 19.73
C ALA A 45 3.23 -4.95 18.52
N ARG A 46 2.86 -5.71 17.47
CA ARG A 46 3.63 -5.78 16.22
C ARG A 46 3.29 -4.59 15.34
N VAL A 47 4.31 -3.98 14.78
CA VAL A 47 4.22 -2.85 13.84
C VAL A 47 5.15 -3.09 12.65
N ALA A 48 4.85 -2.47 11.52
CA ALA A 48 5.76 -2.35 10.39
C ALA A 48 6.51 -1.02 10.52
N VAL A 49 7.82 -1.06 10.32
CA VAL A 49 8.66 0.14 10.36
C VAL A 49 9.41 0.27 9.04
N LYS A 50 9.02 1.25 8.22
CA LYS A 50 9.68 1.58 6.96
C LYS A 50 10.72 2.64 7.20
N LYS A 51 11.97 2.33 6.85
CA LYS A 51 13.11 3.25 6.93
C LYS A 51 13.45 3.73 5.53
N ILE A 52 13.35 5.03 5.30
CA ILE A 52 13.72 5.68 4.04
C ILE A 52 14.97 6.51 4.25
N ARG A 53 15.98 6.32 3.41
CA ARG A 53 17.18 7.13 3.43
C ARG A 53 17.00 8.34 2.51
N CYS A 54 17.08 9.53 3.08
CA CYS A 54 16.95 10.80 2.38
C CYS A 54 18.37 11.32 2.01
N HIS A 55 18.97 10.78 0.96
CA HIS A 55 20.35 11.08 0.55
C HIS A 55 20.43 11.81 -0.81
N SER A 56 19.31 12.07 -1.44
CA SER A 56 19.20 12.90 -2.63
C SER A 56 17.90 13.71 -2.58
N PRO A 57 17.80 14.84 -3.31
CA PRO A 57 16.58 15.63 -3.38
C PRO A 57 15.36 14.81 -3.77
N GLU A 58 15.50 13.89 -4.72
CA GLU A 58 14.44 13.02 -5.21
C GLU A 58 13.93 12.11 -4.09
N ASN A 59 14.84 11.52 -3.32
CA ASN A 59 14.46 10.64 -2.20
C ASN A 59 13.78 11.41 -1.07
N VAL A 60 14.21 12.64 -0.80
CA VAL A 60 13.55 13.54 0.16
C VAL A 60 12.13 13.85 -0.31
N GLU A 61 11.99 14.24 -1.58
CA GLU A 61 10.68 14.58 -2.14
C GLU A 61 9.71 13.39 -2.09
N LEU A 62 10.16 12.20 -2.48
CA LEU A 62 9.36 10.99 -2.42
C LEU A 62 8.94 10.65 -0.98
N ALA A 63 9.88 10.72 -0.03
CA ALA A 63 9.61 10.44 1.38
C ALA A 63 8.62 11.45 1.99
N LEU A 64 8.74 12.74 1.66
CA LEU A 64 7.81 13.76 2.11
C LEU A 64 6.43 13.61 1.47
N ARG A 65 6.33 13.25 0.19
CA ARG A 65 5.05 12.95 -0.47
C ARG A 65 4.32 11.81 0.24
N GLU A 66 5.04 10.73 0.57
CA GLU A 66 4.47 9.60 1.32
C GLU A 66 4.03 10.05 2.73
N PHE A 67 4.85 10.81 3.44
CA PHE A 67 4.50 11.39 4.73
C PHE A 67 3.22 12.22 4.67
N TRP A 68 3.12 13.14 3.72
CA TRP A 68 1.94 14.00 3.59
C TRP A 68 0.69 13.22 3.22
N ALA A 69 0.78 12.26 2.31
CA ALA A 69 -0.34 11.43 1.95
C ALA A 69 -0.86 10.65 3.17
N LEU A 70 0.01 9.98 3.91
CA LEU A 70 -0.37 9.21 5.09
C LEU A 70 -0.83 10.08 6.26
N SER A 71 -0.20 11.24 6.49
CA SER A 71 -0.52 12.14 7.60
C SER A 71 -1.75 13.03 7.34
N SER A 72 -2.17 13.19 6.09
CA SER A 72 -3.39 13.94 5.73
C SER A 72 -4.68 13.17 6.02
N ILE A 73 -4.59 11.86 6.16
CA ILE A 73 -5.75 11.00 6.46
C ILE A 73 -6.11 11.16 7.93
N GLN A 74 -7.17 11.94 8.21
CA GLN A 74 -7.64 12.21 9.58
C GLN A 74 -8.49 11.08 10.16
N SER A 75 -9.15 10.29 9.33
CA SER A 75 -10.00 9.16 9.72
C SER A 75 -9.36 7.84 9.33
N GLN A 76 -9.55 6.81 10.16
CA GLN A 76 -9.06 5.48 9.85
C GLN A 76 -10.03 4.72 8.94
N HIS A 77 -9.49 3.91 8.05
CA HIS A 77 -10.25 2.96 7.24
C HIS A 77 -9.66 1.55 7.40
N PRO A 78 -10.48 0.51 7.58
CA PRO A 78 -9.97 -0.83 7.89
C PRO A 78 -9.05 -1.41 6.81
N ASN A 79 -9.19 -0.98 5.57
CA ASN A 79 -8.43 -1.47 4.43
C ASN A 79 -7.41 -0.45 3.88
N VAL A 80 -7.04 0.54 4.67
CA VAL A 80 -5.96 1.50 4.36
C VAL A 80 -4.97 1.51 5.51
N ILE A 81 -3.67 1.40 5.20
CA ILE A 81 -2.60 1.43 6.20
C ILE A 81 -2.67 2.72 7.00
N HIS A 82 -2.65 2.58 8.32
CA HIS A 82 -2.60 3.71 9.23
C HIS A 82 -1.16 4.03 9.61
N LEU A 83 -0.79 5.31 9.50
CA LEU A 83 0.46 5.83 10.01
C LEU A 83 0.32 6.12 11.52
N GLU A 84 0.95 5.30 12.34
CA GLU A 84 0.96 5.54 13.80
C GLU A 84 1.85 6.72 14.17
N GLU A 85 3.05 6.75 13.60
CA GLU A 85 3.95 7.89 13.76
C GLU A 85 5.01 7.94 12.64
N CYS A 86 5.51 9.14 12.40
CA CYS A 86 6.67 9.39 11.55
C CYS A 86 7.79 10.00 12.39
N ILE A 87 9.02 9.52 12.22
CA ILE A 87 10.19 9.99 12.94
C ILE A 87 11.24 10.43 11.92
N LEU A 88 11.67 11.68 12.05
CA LEU A 88 12.81 12.22 11.32
C LEU A 88 14.06 12.05 12.18
N GLN A 89 15.09 11.42 11.62
CA GLN A 89 16.35 11.16 12.29
C GLN A 89 17.52 11.72 11.50
N ARG A 90 18.43 12.43 12.20
CA ARG A 90 19.75 12.86 11.72
C ARG A 90 20.74 12.78 12.85
N ASP A 91 21.90 12.18 12.63
CA ASP A 91 23.07 12.18 13.55
C ASP A 91 22.71 11.80 15.01
N GLY A 92 21.87 10.81 15.18
CA GLY A 92 21.40 10.35 16.50
C GLY A 92 20.29 11.22 17.12
N LEU A 93 19.95 12.37 16.52
CA LEU A 93 18.77 13.15 16.89
C LEU A 93 17.54 12.56 16.19
N ALA A 94 16.49 12.29 16.95
CA ALA A 94 15.23 11.79 16.43
C ALA A 94 14.09 12.70 16.88
N GLN A 95 13.22 13.09 15.95
CA GLN A 95 12.06 13.94 16.22
C GLN A 95 10.82 13.32 15.61
N ARG A 96 9.74 13.29 16.40
CA ARG A 96 8.43 12.92 15.88
C ARG A 96 7.91 14.02 14.96
N MET A 97 7.43 13.62 13.79
CA MET A 97 6.80 14.52 12.83
C MET A 97 5.28 14.41 12.90
N SER A 98 4.63 15.54 12.72
CA SER A 98 3.17 15.62 12.57
C SER A 98 2.83 16.48 11.36
N HIS A 99 1.58 16.39 10.88
CA HIS A 99 1.10 17.28 9.84
C HIS A 99 1.24 18.75 10.32
N GLY A 100 1.87 19.61 9.50
CA GLY A 100 2.17 20.99 9.88
C GLY A 100 3.38 21.16 10.83
N SER A 101 4.24 20.14 10.96
CA SER A 101 5.46 20.21 11.77
C SER A 101 6.32 21.40 11.37
N SER A 102 6.78 22.19 12.36
CA SER A 102 7.65 23.36 12.17
C SER A 102 9.01 23.20 12.86
N SER A 103 9.44 21.96 13.10
CA SER A 103 10.75 21.72 13.72
C SER A 103 11.89 22.21 12.81
N SER A 104 12.99 22.68 13.40
CA SER A 104 14.16 23.15 12.65
C SER A 104 14.71 22.08 11.70
N LEU A 105 14.75 20.84 12.16
CA LEU A 105 15.22 19.69 11.38
C LEU A 105 14.32 19.40 10.16
N TYR A 106 13.00 19.56 10.34
CA TYR A 106 12.04 19.40 9.24
C TYR A 106 12.17 20.52 8.21
N LEU A 107 12.28 21.78 8.66
CA LEU A 107 12.46 22.93 7.78
C LEU A 107 13.75 22.81 6.97
N GLU A 108 14.84 22.38 7.61
CA GLU A 108 16.12 22.13 6.95
C GLU A 108 15.97 21.04 5.87
N LEU A 109 15.27 19.95 6.16
CA LEU A 109 15.00 18.90 5.20
C LEU A 109 14.19 19.40 3.99
N VAL A 110 13.15 20.20 4.23
CA VAL A 110 12.30 20.79 3.18
C VAL A 110 13.08 21.80 2.34
N GLU A 111 13.85 22.71 2.96
CA GLU A 111 14.69 23.66 2.23
C GLU A 111 15.71 22.95 1.35
N THR A 112 16.29 21.90 1.89
CA THR A 112 17.22 21.03 1.21
C THR A 112 16.60 20.44 -0.06
N SER A 113 15.36 19.93 0.04
CA SER A 113 14.61 19.41 -1.10
C SER A 113 14.29 20.47 -2.17
N LEU A 114 13.88 21.66 -1.73
CA LEU A 114 13.44 22.73 -2.65
C LEU A 114 14.61 23.43 -3.38
N LYS A 115 15.77 23.55 -2.75
CA LYS A 115 16.90 24.30 -3.33
C LYS A 115 17.71 23.49 -4.34
N GLY A 116 17.56 22.16 -4.38
CA GLY A 116 18.32 21.30 -5.30
C GLY A 116 19.86 21.35 -5.11
N GLU A 117 20.32 22.21 -4.20
CA GLU A 117 21.73 22.48 -3.90
C GLU A 117 22.19 21.68 -2.69
N ILE A 118 22.14 20.35 -2.79
CA ILE A 118 22.68 19.59 -1.69
C ILE A 118 23.97 18.92 -2.08
N THR A 119 25.03 19.42 -1.55
CA THR A 119 26.13 18.58 -1.14
C THR A 119 25.66 17.79 0.08
N PHE A 120 24.93 16.68 -0.15
CA PHE A 120 24.67 15.73 0.92
C PHE A 120 26.03 15.24 1.42
N ASP A 121 26.42 15.72 2.60
CA ASP A 121 27.51 15.10 3.31
C ASP A 121 27.13 13.63 3.52
N PRO A 122 27.89 12.66 2.97
CA PRO A 122 27.60 11.25 3.14
C PRO A 122 27.56 10.84 4.62
N HIS A 123 28.16 11.64 5.51
CA HIS A 123 28.20 11.41 6.94
C HIS A 123 26.98 11.95 7.69
N CYS A 124 26.19 12.84 7.08
CA CYS A 124 24.99 13.46 7.67
C CYS A 124 23.71 13.00 6.97
N ALA A 125 23.42 11.72 6.97
CA ALA A 125 22.24 11.19 6.32
C ALA A 125 20.97 11.40 7.16
N TYR A 126 19.94 11.97 6.53
CA TYR A 126 18.60 11.97 7.08
C TYR A 126 17.90 10.62 6.83
N TYR A 127 17.12 10.20 7.79
CA TYR A 127 16.24 9.05 7.68
C TYR A 127 14.83 9.44 8.10
N LEU A 128 13.85 9.05 7.29
CA LEU A 128 12.45 9.04 7.68
C LEU A 128 12.04 7.62 8.04
N TRP A 129 11.41 7.48 9.20
CA TRP A 129 10.90 6.23 9.72
C TRP A 129 9.40 6.33 9.84
N PHE A 130 8.68 5.48 9.10
CA PHE A 130 7.23 5.38 9.18
C PHE A 130 6.88 4.16 10.00
N VAL A 131 6.15 4.36 11.10
CA VAL A 131 5.60 3.29 11.92
C VAL A 131 4.15 3.10 11.54
N MET A 132 3.79 1.89 11.16
CA MET A 132 2.51 1.57 10.55
C MET A 132 2.00 0.22 11.07
N ASP A 133 0.74 -0.08 10.74
CA ASP A 133 0.19 -1.41 10.99
C ASP A 133 1.02 -2.52 10.34
N PHE A 134 1.17 -3.63 11.05
CA PHE A 134 1.83 -4.83 10.52
C PHE A 134 0.80 -5.81 9.94
N CYS A 135 1.00 -6.21 8.71
CA CYS A 135 0.20 -7.22 8.01
C CYS A 135 0.97 -8.53 7.94
N ASP A 136 0.44 -9.59 8.54
CA ASP A 136 1.12 -10.87 8.74
C ASP A 136 0.86 -11.91 7.64
N GLY A 137 0.06 -11.57 6.63
CA GLY A 137 -0.29 -12.45 5.51
C GLY A 137 0.53 -12.26 4.24
N GLY A 138 1.52 -11.37 4.25
CA GLY A 138 2.31 -11.02 3.07
C GLY A 138 1.53 -10.14 2.08
N ASP A 139 2.01 -10.08 0.84
CA ASP A 139 1.33 -9.37 -0.24
C ASP A 139 0.26 -10.23 -0.94
N MET A 140 -0.61 -9.56 -1.70
CA MET A 140 -1.71 -10.21 -2.41
C MET A 140 -1.22 -11.15 -3.51
N ASN A 141 -0.09 -10.83 -4.16
CA ASN A 141 0.48 -11.65 -5.21
C ASN A 141 0.89 -13.03 -4.64
N ALA A 142 1.74 -13.03 -3.62
CA ALA A 142 2.18 -14.24 -2.93
C ALA A 142 1.00 -15.04 -2.36
N TYR A 143 0.00 -14.33 -1.79
CA TYR A 143 -1.20 -14.97 -1.24
C TYR A 143 -2.01 -15.69 -2.31
N LEU A 144 -2.27 -15.05 -3.45
CA LEU A 144 -3.10 -15.60 -4.52
C LEU A 144 -2.38 -16.68 -5.32
N LEU A 145 -1.07 -16.61 -5.48
CA LEU A 145 -0.27 -17.63 -6.16
C LEU A 145 -0.14 -18.91 -5.32
N SER A 146 0.02 -18.78 -4.01
CA SER A 146 0.18 -19.92 -3.11
C SER A 146 -1.13 -20.66 -2.80
N ARG A 147 -2.29 -20.08 -3.12
CA ARG A 147 -3.63 -20.59 -2.74
C ARG A 147 -4.60 -20.50 -3.91
N LYS A 148 -5.68 -21.26 -3.83
CA LYS A 148 -6.84 -21.10 -4.72
C LYS A 148 -7.97 -20.46 -3.90
N PRO A 149 -8.06 -19.13 -3.87
CA PRO A 149 -9.10 -18.48 -3.09
C PRO A 149 -10.47 -18.87 -3.63
N SER A 150 -11.42 -19.01 -2.71
CA SER A 150 -12.81 -19.26 -3.05
C SER A 150 -13.45 -18.04 -3.72
N ARG A 151 -14.59 -18.23 -4.37
CA ARG A 151 -15.39 -17.11 -4.89
C ARG A 151 -15.71 -16.11 -3.78
N LYS A 152 -16.08 -16.59 -2.59
CA LYS A 152 -16.33 -15.76 -1.40
C LYS A 152 -15.12 -14.91 -1.02
N THR A 153 -13.91 -15.47 -1.04
CA THR A 153 -12.68 -14.74 -0.78
C THR A 153 -12.43 -13.66 -1.83
N ASN A 154 -12.59 -14.00 -3.12
CA ASN A 154 -12.41 -13.03 -4.20
C ASN A 154 -13.42 -11.88 -4.09
N THR A 155 -14.71 -12.17 -3.81
CA THR A 155 -15.76 -11.17 -3.61
C THR A 155 -15.41 -10.27 -2.40
N SER A 156 -14.96 -10.86 -1.30
CA SER A 156 -14.51 -10.10 -0.13
C SER A 156 -13.36 -9.15 -0.48
N PHE A 157 -12.35 -9.62 -1.23
CA PHE A 157 -11.23 -8.80 -1.66
C PHE A 157 -11.67 -7.64 -2.55
N MET A 158 -12.54 -7.90 -3.53
CA MET A 158 -13.07 -6.85 -4.40
C MET A 158 -13.80 -5.76 -3.62
N LEU A 159 -14.62 -6.12 -2.66
CA LEU A 159 -15.37 -5.17 -1.83
C LEU A 159 -14.42 -4.32 -0.98
N GLN A 160 -13.42 -4.94 -0.35
CA GLN A 160 -12.45 -4.25 0.49
C GLN A 160 -11.58 -3.28 -0.33
N LEU A 161 -11.11 -3.71 -1.50
CA LEU A 161 -10.30 -2.86 -2.40
C LEU A 161 -11.12 -1.70 -2.97
N GLY A 162 -12.37 -1.94 -3.38
CA GLY A 162 -13.26 -0.89 -3.83
C GLY A 162 -13.53 0.16 -2.75
N SER A 163 -13.78 -0.29 -1.52
CA SER A 163 -14.01 0.60 -0.37
C SER A 163 -12.75 1.38 0.02
N ALA A 164 -11.56 0.73 0.02
CA ALA A 164 -10.30 1.40 0.27
C ALA A 164 -10.00 2.49 -0.76
N LEU A 165 -10.20 2.17 -2.05
CA LEU A 165 -9.95 3.13 -3.13
C LEU A 165 -10.93 4.31 -3.08
N ALA A 166 -12.21 4.05 -2.81
CA ALA A 166 -13.21 5.11 -2.61
C ALA A 166 -12.85 6.02 -1.43
N PHE A 167 -12.36 5.45 -0.34
CA PHE A 167 -11.88 6.20 0.81
C PHE A 167 -10.67 7.10 0.46
N LEU A 168 -9.66 6.56 -0.22
CA LEU A 168 -8.49 7.34 -0.64
C LEU A 168 -8.90 8.51 -1.55
N HIS A 169 -9.71 8.25 -2.58
CA HIS A 169 -10.13 9.29 -3.53
C HIS A 169 -11.04 10.35 -2.89
N ARG A 170 -11.91 9.99 -1.92
CA ARG A 170 -12.66 10.98 -1.12
C ARG A 170 -11.75 11.89 -0.31
N ASN A 171 -10.59 11.40 0.11
CA ASN A 171 -9.55 12.18 0.80
C ASN A 171 -8.54 12.82 -0.16
N GLN A 172 -8.84 12.86 -1.48
CA GLN A 172 -8.00 13.47 -2.52
C GLN A 172 -6.61 12.81 -2.64
N ILE A 173 -6.50 11.54 -2.27
CA ILE A 173 -5.29 10.75 -2.38
C ILE A 173 -5.40 9.82 -3.57
N ILE A 174 -4.47 9.93 -4.51
CA ILE A 174 -4.29 9.03 -5.64
C ILE A 174 -3.17 8.08 -5.27
N HIS A 175 -3.41 6.76 -5.42
CA HIS A 175 -2.45 5.73 -5.00
C HIS A 175 -1.20 5.68 -5.89
N ARG A 176 -1.36 5.80 -7.20
CA ARG A 176 -0.34 5.86 -8.27
C ARG A 176 0.47 4.60 -8.53
N ASP A 177 0.52 3.65 -7.62
CA ASP A 177 1.24 2.39 -7.80
C ASP A 177 0.42 1.22 -7.23
N LEU A 178 -0.85 1.15 -7.66
CA LEU A 178 -1.75 0.09 -7.23
C LEU A 178 -1.43 -1.19 -8.00
N LYS A 179 -0.97 -2.20 -7.26
CA LYS A 179 -0.59 -3.53 -7.76
C LYS A 179 -0.69 -4.56 -6.64
N PRO A 180 -0.75 -5.86 -6.94
CA PRO A 180 -0.88 -6.90 -5.91
C PRO A 180 0.23 -6.91 -4.87
N ASP A 181 1.46 -6.51 -5.25
CA ASP A 181 2.60 -6.42 -4.33
C ASP A 181 2.42 -5.32 -3.27
N ASN A 182 1.63 -4.29 -3.59
CA ASN A 182 1.32 -3.18 -2.69
C ASN A 182 0.01 -3.36 -1.91
N ILE A 183 -0.65 -4.52 -2.05
CA ILE A 183 -1.84 -4.89 -1.33
C ILE A 183 -1.45 -5.95 -0.30
N LEU A 184 -1.43 -5.58 0.97
CA LEU A 184 -1.03 -6.47 2.04
C LEU A 184 -2.22 -7.22 2.62
N ILE A 185 -1.97 -8.46 3.01
CA ILE A 185 -2.98 -9.35 3.59
C ILE A 185 -2.78 -9.42 5.12
N SER A 186 -3.87 -9.25 5.87
CA SER A 186 -3.87 -9.50 7.31
C SER A 186 -4.72 -10.73 7.60
N GLN A 187 -4.21 -11.62 8.44
CA GLN A 187 -4.87 -12.88 8.80
C GLN A 187 -5.74 -12.72 10.05
N GLY A 188 -6.44 -11.59 10.21
CA GLY A 188 -7.53 -11.45 11.18
C GLY A 188 -7.14 -11.59 12.65
N ARG A 189 -5.94 -11.15 13.06
CA ARG A 189 -5.64 -10.96 14.48
C ARG A 189 -6.27 -9.63 14.91
N THR A 190 -7.34 -9.72 15.70
CA THR A 190 -7.89 -8.58 16.44
C THR A 190 -6.79 -7.81 17.18
N PRO A 191 -6.91 -6.46 17.31
CA PRO A 191 -5.96 -5.66 18.07
C PRO A 191 -5.72 -6.26 19.46
N ALA A 192 -4.46 -6.25 19.89
CA ALA A 192 -4.07 -6.74 21.21
C ALA A 192 -4.85 -6.00 22.30
N GLY A 193 -5.84 -6.67 22.90
CA GLY A 193 -6.66 -6.09 23.97
C GLY A 193 -7.84 -6.94 24.42
N SER A 194 -8.25 -7.94 23.66
CA SER A 194 -9.30 -8.86 24.11
C SER A 194 -8.70 -10.16 24.65
N PRO A 195 -9.09 -10.62 25.85
CA PRO A 195 -8.61 -11.88 26.40
C PRO A 195 -9.11 -13.02 25.51
N ARG A 196 -8.16 -13.82 24.99
CA ARG A 196 -8.48 -15.01 24.22
C ARG A 196 -8.96 -16.11 25.13
N THR A 197 -10.24 -16.42 25.03
CA THR A 197 -10.69 -17.78 25.36
C THR A 197 -10.41 -18.63 24.12
N HIS A 198 -9.51 -19.58 24.25
CA HIS A 198 -9.31 -20.62 23.24
C HIS A 198 -10.57 -21.49 23.14
N PRO A 199 -11.19 -21.63 21.98
CA PRO A 199 -11.88 -22.84 21.61
C PRO A 199 -10.97 -23.64 20.67
N GLU A 200 -10.64 -24.83 21.07
CA GLU A 200 -10.16 -25.88 20.18
C GLU A 200 -11.21 -26.12 19.10
N GLY A 201 -10.81 -25.92 17.83
CA GLY A 201 -11.69 -26.12 16.68
C GLY A 201 -11.59 -25.00 15.65
N LEU A 202 -10.38 -24.77 15.13
CA LEU A 202 -10.21 -23.86 13.98
C LEU A 202 -10.76 -24.52 12.72
N ASN A 203 -11.93 -24.07 12.29
CA ASN A 203 -12.34 -24.19 10.90
C ASN A 203 -11.38 -23.36 10.02
N PRO A 204 -10.73 -23.96 9.01
CA PRO A 204 -9.73 -23.27 8.18
C PRO A 204 -10.31 -22.27 7.17
N GLU A 205 -11.57 -21.83 7.30
CA GLU A 205 -12.29 -21.04 6.30
C GLU A 205 -12.75 -19.67 6.79
N GLU A 206 -12.11 -19.06 7.78
CA GLU A 206 -12.37 -17.63 7.98
C GLU A 206 -11.76 -16.82 6.82
N PRO A 207 -12.55 -15.95 6.16
CA PRO A 207 -12.04 -15.18 5.03
C PRO A 207 -10.95 -14.24 5.51
N ALA A 208 -9.74 -14.44 4.96
CA ALA A 208 -8.66 -13.49 5.14
C ALA A 208 -9.15 -12.08 4.79
N SER A 209 -8.90 -11.12 5.65
CA SER A 209 -9.18 -9.72 5.37
C SER A 209 -8.06 -9.16 4.53
N VAL A 210 -8.37 -8.56 3.38
CA VAL A 210 -7.41 -7.73 2.65
C VAL A 210 -7.20 -6.48 3.49
N ASN A 211 -6.00 -6.31 3.98
CA ASN A 211 -5.66 -5.10 4.69
C ASN A 211 -4.58 -4.34 3.94
N LYS A 212 -4.97 -3.16 3.49
CA LYS A 212 -4.14 -1.98 3.42
C LYS A 212 -3.27 -1.85 2.17
N CYS A 213 -3.76 -1.02 1.24
CA CYS A 213 -2.96 -0.49 0.16
C CYS A 213 -1.79 0.33 0.73
N PHE A 214 -0.60 0.04 0.25
CA PHE A 214 0.64 0.72 0.61
C PHE A 214 0.98 1.75 -0.48
N LEU A 215 1.26 2.98 -0.10
CA LEU A 215 1.80 3.97 -1.02
C LEU A 215 3.29 3.69 -1.21
N SER A 216 3.64 2.96 -2.26
CA SER A 216 5.02 2.66 -2.61
C SER A 216 5.33 3.22 -3.99
N THR A 217 6.46 3.85 -4.12
CA THR A 217 7.06 4.20 -5.40
C THR A 217 8.11 3.15 -5.73
N ALA A 218 7.75 2.11 -6.43
CA ALA A 218 8.71 1.15 -6.94
C ALA A 218 8.49 0.91 -8.44
N CYS A 219 9.56 0.97 -9.16
CA CYS A 219 9.72 0.55 -10.54
C CYS A 219 9.18 -0.87 -10.75
N GLY A 220 8.58 -1.11 -11.89
CA GLY A 220 8.51 -2.49 -12.40
C GLY A 220 7.14 -3.06 -12.54
N THR A 221 6.08 -2.23 -12.80
CA THR A 221 4.82 -2.87 -13.13
C THR A 221 3.98 -2.10 -14.12
N ASP A 222 4.52 -1.96 -15.30
CA ASP A 222 3.84 -1.42 -16.49
C ASP A 222 2.52 -2.15 -16.76
N PHE A 223 2.41 -3.40 -16.31
CA PHE A 223 1.23 -4.24 -16.49
C PHE A 223 -0.05 -3.72 -15.80
N TYR A 224 0.07 -2.79 -14.84
CA TYR A 224 -1.09 -2.17 -14.18
C TYR A 224 -1.29 -0.72 -14.60
N MET A 225 -0.39 -0.15 -15.40
CA MET A 225 -0.47 1.23 -15.86
C MET A 225 -1.62 1.42 -16.84
N ALA A 226 -2.39 2.48 -16.62
CA ALA A 226 -3.42 2.92 -17.55
C ALA A 226 -2.80 3.57 -18.80
N PRO A 227 -3.49 3.57 -19.96
CA PRO A 227 -2.95 4.16 -21.21
C PRO A 227 -2.43 5.58 -21.03
N GLU A 228 -3.18 6.45 -20.36
CA GLU A 228 -2.80 7.85 -20.15
C GLU A 228 -1.56 8.03 -19.24
N VAL A 229 -1.22 7.04 -18.43
CA VAL A 229 -0.01 7.08 -17.58
C VAL A 229 1.26 6.96 -18.41
N TRP A 230 1.21 6.20 -19.50
CA TRP A 230 2.31 6.10 -20.48
C TRP A 230 2.61 7.43 -21.17
N GLU A 231 1.61 8.31 -21.27
CA GLU A 231 1.74 9.67 -21.78
C GLU A 231 2.12 10.69 -20.68
N GLY A 232 2.33 10.23 -19.45
CA GLY A 232 2.69 11.08 -18.31
C GLY A 232 1.49 11.73 -17.60
N HIS A 233 0.26 11.37 -17.95
CA HIS A 233 -0.95 11.91 -17.35
C HIS A 233 -1.47 10.99 -16.23
N TYR A 234 -1.41 11.45 -15.00
CA TYR A 234 -1.84 10.65 -13.86
C TYR A 234 -3.07 11.26 -13.16
N THR A 235 -4.17 10.53 -13.14
CA THR A 235 -5.42 10.92 -12.47
C THR A 235 -5.93 9.81 -11.56
N ALA A 236 -6.95 10.09 -10.76
CA ALA A 236 -7.63 9.08 -9.96
C ALA A 236 -8.22 7.93 -10.81
N LYS A 237 -8.51 8.18 -12.10
CA LYS A 237 -9.01 7.16 -13.03
C LYS A 237 -7.94 6.12 -13.41
N ALA A 238 -6.66 6.44 -13.25
CA ALA A 238 -5.58 5.47 -13.45
C ALA A 238 -5.59 4.38 -12.35
N ASP A 239 -5.91 4.74 -11.10
CA ASP A 239 -6.08 3.76 -10.03
C ASP A 239 -7.27 2.82 -10.30
N ILE A 240 -8.35 3.33 -10.93
CA ILE A 240 -9.51 2.52 -11.33
C ILE A 240 -9.11 1.47 -12.38
N PHE A 241 -8.31 1.88 -13.36
CA PHE A 241 -7.78 0.96 -14.37
C PHE A 241 -6.91 -0.14 -13.73
N ALA A 242 -5.96 0.25 -12.89
CA ALA A 242 -5.09 -0.69 -12.17
C ALA A 242 -5.90 -1.70 -11.34
N LEU A 243 -6.91 -1.23 -10.62
CA LEU A 243 -7.81 -2.11 -9.87
C LEU A 243 -8.61 -3.04 -10.79
N GLY A 244 -9.02 -2.57 -11.97
CA GLY A 244 -9.66 -3.40 -13.00
C GLY A 244 -8.77 -4.55 -13.46
N VAL A 245 -7.49 -4.29 -13.74
CA VAL A 245 -6.49 -5.32 -14.07
C VAL A 245 -6.35 -6.33 -12.94
N ILE A 246 -6.24 -5.87 -11.69
CA ILE A 246 -6.09 -6.73 -10.50
C ILE A 246 -7.32 -7.63 -10.33
N ILE A 247 -8.53 -7.07 -10.37
CA ILE A 247 -9.77 -7.83 -10.20
C ILE A 247 -9.91 -8.88 -11.31
N TRP A 248 -9.68 -8.50 -12.55
CA TRP A 248 -9.76 -9.44 -13.67
C TRP A 248 -8.76 -10.58 -13.52
N ALA A 249 -7.48 -10.24 -13.27
CA ALA A 249 -6.43 -11.23 -13.09
C ALA A 249 -6.71 -12.15 -11.89
N MET A 250 -7.20 -11.61 -10.77
CA MET A 250 -7.56 -12.38 -9.58
C MET A 250 -8.67 -13.39 -9.85
N VAL A 251 -9.77 -12.97 -10.51
CA VAL A 251 -10.93 -13.82 -10.74
C VAL A 251 -10.64 -14.90 -11.77
N GLU A 252 -9.96 -14.58 -12.86
CA GLU A 252 -9.61 -15.50 -13.94
C GLU A 252 -8.27 -16.21 -13.73
N ARG A 253 -7.52 -15.86 -12.69
CA ARG A 253 -6.18 -16.42 -12.39
C ARG A 253 -5.20 -16.23 -13.54
N ILE A 254 -5.13 -15.00 -14.03
CA ILE A 254 -4.19 -14.63 -15.10
C ILE A 254 -2.87 -14.25 -14.46
N THR A 255 -1.78 -14.88 -14.88
CA THR A 255 -0.44 -14.62 -14.40
C THR A 255 0.52 -14.43 -15.57
N PHE A 256 1.62 -13.74 -15.34
CA PHE A 256 2.75 -13.59 -16.24
C PHE A 256 4.06 -13.71 -15.46
N VAL A 257 5.15 -13.96 -16.16
CA VAL A 257 6.49 -13.97 -15.56
C VAL A 257 7.16 -12.64 -15.87
N ASP A 258 7.50 -11.91 -14.82
CA ASP A 258 8.27 -10.68 -14.92
C ASP A 258 9.70 -11.01 -15.38
N VAL A 259 10.14 -10.39 -16.48
CA VAL A 259 11.40 -10.72 -17.14
C VAL A 259 12.62 -10.32 -16.29
N GLU A 260 12.50 -9.22 -15.54
CA GLU A 260 13.61 -8.71 -14.73
C GLU A 260 13.79 -9.51 -13.45
N THR A 261 12.70 -9.79 -12.75
CA THR A 261 12.76 -10.46 -11.43
C THR A 261 12.59 -11.97 -11.53
N GLN A 262 12.18 -12.50 -12.69
CA GLN A 262 11.84 -13.93 -12.90
C GLN A 262 10.75 -14.43 -11.96
N LYS A 263 9.91 -13.52 -11.45
CA LYS A 263 8.78 -13.85 -10.57
C LYS A 263 7.50 -13.99 -11.36
N GLU A 264 6.69 -14.97 -10.97
CA GLU A 264 5.32 -15.07 -11.42
C GLU A 264 4.48 -13.98 -10.70
N LEU A 265 3.77 -13.16 -11.49
CA LEU A 265 2.95 -12.06 -11.01
C LEU A 265 1.53 -12.21 -11.55
N LEU A 266 0.57 -11.77 -10.73
CA LEU A 266 -0.85 -11.73 -11.11
C LEU A 266 -1.13 -10.46 -11.90
N GLY A 267 -1.54 -10.55 -13.17
CA GLY A 267 -1.85 -9.39 -14.01
C GLY A 267 -2.41 -9.79 -15.36
N SER A 268 -3.12 -8.87 -16.00
CA SER A 268 -3.70 -9.07 -17.33
C SER A 268 -2.81 -8.45 -18.40
N TYR A 269 -2.73 -9.11 -19.54
CA TYR A 269 -1.88 -8.70 -20.68
C TYR A 269 -2.52 -9.04 -22.01
N VAL A 270 -1.96 -8.52 -23.07
CA VAL A 270 -2.30 -8.85 -24.46
C VAL A 270 -1.16 -9.69 -25.05
N GLN A 271 -1.51 -10.79 -25.70
CA GLN A 271 -0.52 -11.61 -26.41
C GLN A 271 -0.32 -11.02 -27.81
N GLN A 272 0.91 -10.64 -28.14
CA GLN A 272 1.34 -10.18 -29.46
C GLN A 272 2.45 -11.11 -30.00
N GLY A 273 2.07 -12.11 -30.77
CA GLY A 273 3.02 -13.15 -31.21
C GLY A 273 3.53 -14.00 -30.04
N GLU A 274 4.84 -13.99 -29.81
CA GLU A 274 5.49 -14.67 -28.68
C GLU A 274 5.61 -13.76 -27.44
N ASP A 275 5.43 -12.44 -27.60
CA ASP A 275 5.58 -11.46 -26.55
C ASP A 275 4.26 -11.19 -25.81
N ILE A 276 4.38 -10.77 -24.57
CA ILE A 276 3.28 -10.26 -23.76
C ILE A 276 3.41 -8.74 -23.61
N VAL A 277 2.33 -8.02 -23.84
CA VAL A 277 2.30 -6.55 -23.78
C VAL A 277 1.36 -6.12 -22.67
N PRO A 278 1.75 -5.14 -21.83
CA PRO A 278 0.86 -4.55 -20.85
C PRO A 278 -0.45 -4.08 -21.47
N LEU A 279 -1.56 -4.33 -20.77
CA LEU A 279 -2.89 -3.99 -21.30
C LEU A 279 -3.04 -2.49 -21.62
N GLY A 280 -2.48 -1.62 -20.77
CA GLY A 280 -2.52 -0.18 -20.96
C GLY A 280 -1.74 0.28 -22.20
N GLU A 281 -0.57 -0.31 -22.45
CA GLU A 281 0.23 -0.05 -23.64
C GLU A 281 -0.50 -0.48 -24.93
N ALA A 282 -1.05 -1.69 -24.92
CA ALA A 282 -1.83 -2.19 -26.07
C ALA A 282 -3.07 -1.33 -26.35
N LEU A 283 -3.73 -0.80 -25.32
CA LEU A 283 -4.86 0.13 -25.47
C LEU A 283 -4.44 1.54 -25.90
N LEU A 284 -3.23 1.97 -25.56
CA LEU A 284 -2.67 3.22 -26.07
C LEU A 284 -2.43 3.13 -27.58
N GLU A 285 -1.86 2.02 -28.06
CA GLU A 285 -1.66 1.77 -29.49
C GLU A 285 -2.98 1.58 -30.27
N ASN A 286 -3.93 0.88 -29.67
CA ASN A 286 -5.24 0.61 -30.27
C ASN A 286 -6.40 0.88 -29.28
N PRO A 287 -6.82 2.15 -29.12
CA PRO A 287 -7.90 2.53 -28.18
C PRO A 287 -9.26 1.88 -28.48
N LYS A 288 -9.46 1.35 -29.66
CA LYS A 288 -10.69 0.66 -30.07
C LYS A 288 -10.63 -0.86 -29.92
N MET A 289 -9.56 -1.38 -29.33
CA MET A 289 -9.40 -2.80 -29.10
C MET A 289 -10.53 -3.31 -28.20
N GLU A 290 -11.25 -4.30 -28.66
CA GLU A 290 -12.28 -4.98 -27.85
C GLU A 290 -11.62 -5.96 -26.89
N LEU A 291 -11.80 -5.73 -25.60
CA LEU A 291 -11.31 -6.64 -24.57
C LEU A 291 -12.22 -7.87 -24.49
N HIS A 292 -11.71 -8.99 -24.98
CA HIS A 292 -12.38 -10.27 -24.81
C HIS A 292 -12.11 -10.78 -23.39
N ILE A 293 -13.12 -10.60 -22.50
CA ILE A 293 -13.08 -11.15 -21.15
C ILE A 293 -13.75 -12.52 -21.17
N PRO A 294 -13.00 -13.63 -21.35
CA PRO A 294 -13.56 -14.95 -21.38
C PRO A 294 -14.08 -15.31 -19.99
N ALA A 295 -15.31 -15.75 -19.90
CA ALA A 295 -15.78 -16.36 -18.68
C ALA A 295 -15.42 -17.84 -18.70
N ARG A 296 -14.34 -18.21 -18.09
CA ARG A 296 -14.12 -19.62 -17.75
C ARG A 296 -15.22 -20.01 -16.74
N LYS A 297 -16.19 -20.82 -17.23
CA LYS A 297 -17.20 -21.52 -16.42
C LYS A 297 -17.67 -20.79 -15.15
N LYS A 298 -18.64 -19.88 -15.28
CA LYS A 298 -19.34 -19.25 -14.14
C LYS A 298 -18.51 -18.45 -13.12
N SER A 299 -17.26 -18.12 -13.43
CA SER A 299 -16.40 -17.34 -12.53
C SER A 299 -16.87 -15.90 -12.34
N MET A 300 -17.52 -15.36 -13.37
CA MET A 300 -17.97 -13.97 -13.43
C MET A 300 -19.38 -13.85 -13.99
N ASN A 301 -20.24 -13.09 -13.33
CA ASN A 301 -21.55 -12.71 -13.86
C ASN A 301 -21.44 -11.59 -14.92
N ALA A 302 -22.54 -11.35 -15.66
CA ALA A 302 -22.56 -10.33 -16.72
C ALA A 302 -22.27 -8.91 -16.18
N GLY A 303 -22.75 -8.59 -14.98
CA GLY A 303 -22.54 -7.29 -14.35
C GLY A 303 -21.06 -7.05 -14.01
N MET A 304 -20.36 -8.07 -13.51
CA MET A 304 -18.92 -7.99 -13.24
C MET A 304 -18.11 -7.82 -14.52
N LYS A 305 -18.42 -8.56 -15.57
CA LYS A 305 -17.75 -8.41 -16.87
C LYS A 305 -17.91 -7.01 -17.45
N GLN A 306 -19.11 -6.47 -17.35
CA GLN A 306 -19.39 -5.12 -17.83
C GLN A 306 -18.61 -4.09 -17.02
N LEU A 307 -18.60 -4.23 -15.69
CA LEU A 307 -17.85 -3.35 -14.81
C LEU A 307 -16.34 -3.38 -15.13
N ILE A 308 -15.76 -4.56 -15.30
CA ILE A 308 -14.34 -4.69 -15.67
C ILE A 308 -14.05 -4.03 -17.02
N ARG A 309 -14.91 -4.19 -18.04
CA ARG A 309 -14.73 -3.51 -19.34
C ARG A 309 -14.71 -1.99 -19.19
N GLU A 310 -15.60 -1.44 -18.37
CA GLU A 310 -15.66 -0.01 -18.12
C GLU A 310 -14.43 0.48 -17.33
N MET A 311 -13.99 -0.26 -16.31
CA MET A 311 -12.76 0.05 -15.57
C MET A 311 -11.52 0.06 -16.47
N LEU A 312 -11.50 -0.82 -17.48
CA LEU A 312 -10.39 -0.99 -18.43
C LEU A 312 -10.59 -0.21 -19.73
N SER A 313 -11.54 0.74 -19.80
CA SER A 313 -11.69 1.60 -20.97
C SER A 313 -10.40 2.40 -21.24
N ALA A 314 -10.01 2.51 -22.51
CA ALA A 314 -8.89 3.36 -22.92
C ALA A 314 -9.14 4.83 -22.54
N ASN A 315 -10.39 5.29 -22.66
CA ASN A 315 -10.79 6.64 -22.26
C ASN A 315 -11.04 6.71 -20.74
N PRO A 316 -10.25 7.49 -19.96
CA PRO A 316 -10.42 7.62 -18.53
C PRO A 316 -11.82 8.12 -18.11
N GLN A 317 -12.49 8.92 -18.95
CA GLN A 317 -13.80 9.49 -18.65
C GLN A 317 -14.93 8.44 -18.66
N GLU A 318 -14.74 7.33 -19.34
CA GLU A 318 -15.69 6.22 -19.40
C GLU A 318 -15.58 5.28 -18.19
N ARG A 319 -14.47 5.37 -17.45
CA ARG A 319 -14.26 4.58 -16.24
C ARG A 319 -15.13 5.15 -15.10
N PRO A 320 -15.75 4.30 -14.25
CA PRO A 320 -16.44 4.78 -13.06
C PRO A 320 -15.49 5.57 -12.15
N ASP A 321 -16.00 6.46 -11.34
CA ASP A 321 -15.23 6.95 -10.20
C ASP A 321 -15.21 5.91 -9.06
N ALA A 322 -14.38 6.12 -8.04
CA ALA A 322 -14.19 5.14 -6.99
C ALA A 322 -15.45 4.95 -6.12
N VAL A 323 -16.29 5.98 -5.97
CA VAL A 323 -17.54 5.91 -5.20
C VAL A 323 -18.58 5.11 -5.97
N GLU A 324 -18.72 5.36 -7.26
CA GLU A 324 -19.58 4.59 -8.14
C GLU A 324 -19.14 3.13 -8.20
N LEU A 325 -17.83 2.90 -8.33
CA LEU A 325 -17.22 1.57 -8.33
C LEU A 325 -17.59 0.79 -7.06
N GLU A 326 -17.39 1.38 -5.88
CA GLU A 326 -17.72 0.78 -4.57
C GLU A 326 -19.20 0.35 -4.55
N LEU A 327 -20.13 1.23 -4.94
CA LEU A 327 -21.57 0.93 -4.97
C LEU A 327 -21.92 -0.20 -5.95
N ARG A 328 -21.29 -0.23 -7.11
CA ARG A 328 -21.50 -1.26 -8.14
C ARG A 328 -20.97 -2.61 -7.68
N LEU A 329 -19.80 -2.68 -7.05
CA LEU A 329 -19.25 -3.90 -6.48
C LEU A 329 -20.17 -4.49 -5.40
N VAL A 330 -20.70 -3.66 -4.50
CA VAL A 330 -21.67 -4.08 -3.49
C VAL A 330 -22.93 -4.67 -4.14
N ARG A 331 -23.49 -4.01 -5.15
CA ARG A 331 -24.69 -4.51 -5.87
C ARG A 331 -24.45 -5.84 -6.56
N ILE A 332 -23.27 -6.03 -7.15
CA ILE A 332 -22.87 -7.29 -7.81
C ILE A 332 -22.75 -8.41 -6.76
N ALA A 333 -22.08 -8.12 -5.63
CA ALA A 333 -21.90 -9.08 -4.54
C ALA A 333 -23.23 -9.50 -3.91
N CYS A 334 -24.16 -8.59 -3.66
CA CYS A 334 -25.49 -8.89 -3.13
C CYS A 334 -26.27 -9.84 -4.07
N ARG A 335 -26.24 -9.58 -5.36
CA ARG A 335 -26.92 -10.46 -6.35
C ARG A 335 -26.32 -11.85 -6.44
N GLU A 336 -25.03 -12.02 -6.09
CA GLU A 336 -24.38 -13.33 -6.07
C GLU A 336 -24.80 -14.16 -4.86
N LEU A 337 -25.10 -13.54 -3.74
CA LEU A 337 -25.60 -14.23 -2.53
C LEU A 337 -27.02 -14.74 -2.68
N ASP A 338 -27.87 -14.08 -3.50
CA ASP A 338 -29.25 -14.49 -3.76
C ASP A 338 -29.37 -15.74 -4.65
N TRP A 339 -28.28 -16.19 -5.30
CA TRP A 339 -28.27 -17.37 -6.18
C TRP A 339 -27.76 -18.64 -5.48
N ASP A 340 -27.17 -18.53 -4.31
CA ASP A 340 -26.64 -19.64 -3.51
C ASP A 340 -27.67 -20.10 -2.42
N THR A 341 -28.84 -19.46 -2.36
CA THR A 341 -29.99 -19.84 -1.52
C THR A 341 -31.09 -20.50 -2.37
#